data_013f555f70ce6466f035a4d228c133e6
#
_entry.id   013f555f70ce6466f035a4d228c133e6
#
_cell.length_a   1.000
_cell.length_b   1.000
_cell.length_c   1.000
_cell.angle_alpha   90.00
_cell.angle_beta   90.00
_cell.angle_gamma   90.00
#
_symmetry.space_group_name_H-M   'P 1'
#
loop_
_entity.id
_entity.type
_entity.pdbx_description
1 polymer ?
#
loop_
_entity_poly.entity_id
_entity_poly.type
_entity_poly.pdbx_seq_one_letter_code
_entity_poly.pdbx_strand_id
1 'polypeptide(L)'
;LPVRWACIAHDLGKGTTPADVLPRHIGHEERSVELARAVHQRLRVPSDCAELALVVAAEHGNIHRSPGITPAAVVRLLERCDAFRKPERFADALLACQCDAQGRLGLEDKPYPQRDTLLRLLAVAQAVSTKDVAERAARSGRKGAEIGAMVHEARCHAVAQAMALDAAANPANPASGQP
;
A
#
# COMPACT_ATOMS: atom_id res chain seq x y z
N LEU A 1 7.56 -13.85 -11.96
CA LEU A 1 8.92 -13.43 -11.55
C LEU A 1 8.91 -12.16 -10.69
N PRO A 2 8.13 -11.09 -11.01
CA PRO A 2 8.16 -9.82 -10.25
C PRO A 2 7.93 -9.98 -8.75
N VAL A 3 6.92 -10.73 -8.33
CA VAL A 3 6.62 -10.96 -6.90
C VAL A 3 7.80 -11.59 -6.16
N ARG A 4 8.44 -12.61 -6.74
CA ARG A 4 9.62 -13.25 -6.13
C ARG A 4 10.78 -12.29 -5.97
N TRP A 5 11.00 -11.45 -6.98
CA TRP A 5 12.04 -10.42 -6.93
C TRP A 5 11.74 -9.38 -5.85
N ALA A 6 10.49 -8.94 -5.75
CA ALA A 6 10.06 -8.00 -4.71
C ALA A 6 10.26 -8.58 -3.30
N CYS A 7 9.92 -9.85 -3.06
CA CYS A 7 10.17 -10.51 -1.78
C CYS A 7 11.66 -10.57 -1.40
N ILE A 8 12.56 -10.67 -2.39
CA ILE A 8 14.03 -10.68 -2.12
C ILE A 8 14.54 -9.27 -1.81
N ALA A 9 14.02 -8.25 -2.51
CA ALA A 9 14.61 -6.91 -2.54
C ALA A 9 14.01 -5.94 -1.51
N HIS A 10 12.82 -6.21 -0.93
CA HIS A 10 12.08 -5.22 -0.14
C HIS A 10 12.80 -4.81 1.15
N ASP A 11 13.58 -5.67 1.74
CA ASP A 11 14.22 -5.51 3.04
C ASP A 11 15.73 -5.25 3.00
N LEU A 12 16.31 -4.96 1.83
CA LEU A 12 17.75 -4.72 1.66
C LEU A 12 18.30 -3.66 2.63
N GLY A 13 17.49 -2.65 2.96
CA GLY A 13 17.84 -1.58 3.88
C GLY A 13 18.04 -2.01 5.34
N LYS A 14 17.58 -3.19 5.73
CA LYS A 14 17.85 -3.73 7.08
C LYS A 14 19.34 -4.02 7.28
N GLY A 15 20.03 -4.46 6.21
CA GLY A 15 21.45 -4.75 6.25
C GLY A 15 22.36 -3.52 6.46
N THR A 16 21.82 -2.32 6.29
CA THR A 16 22.55 -1.04 6.48
C THR A 16 22.01 -0.24 7.66
N THR A 17 21.31 -0.89 8.60
CA THR A 17 20.81 -0.21 9.80
C THR A 17 21.98 0.23 10.68
N PRO A 18 22.07 1.53 11.09
CA PRO A 18 23.08 2.00 12.00
C PRO A 18 23.07 1.23 13.33
N ALA A 19 24.24 1.02 13.93
CA ALA A 19 24.37 0.21 15.15
C ALA A 19 23.59 0.76 16.34
N ASP A 20 23.48 2.07 16.43
CA ASP A 20 22.72 2.80 17.47
C ASP A 20 21.20 2.71 17.30
N VAL A 21 20.73 2.29 16.14
CA VAL A 21 19.29 2.09 15.85
C VAL A 21 18.84 0.66 16.14
N LEU A 22 19.78 -0.29 16.10
CA LEU A 22 19.47 -1.71 16.35
C LEU A 22 18.89 -1.95 17.77
N PRO A 23 18.04 -2.96 17.97
CA PRO A 23 17.61 -3.99 17.00
C PRO A 23 16.45 -3.57 16.09
N ARG A 24 15.96 -2.34 16.22
CA ARG A 24 14.89 -1.82 15.35
C ARG A 24 15.50 -1.31 14.05
N HIS A 25 14.86 -1.60 12.92
CA HIS A 25 15.35 -1.18 11.60
C HIS A 25 14.63 0.09 11.11
N ILE A 26 14.49 1.11 11.97
CA ILE A 26 13.79 2.36 11.64
C ILE A 26 14.37 2.98 10.36
N GLY A 27 13.50 3.36 9.42
CA GLY A 27 13.89 3.94 8.12
C GLY A 27 14.49 2.93 7.13
N HIS A 28 14.30 1.62 7.36
CA HIS A 28 14.80 0.62 6.42
C HIS A 28 14.07 0.67 5.07
N GLU A 29 12.84 1.13 5.03
CA GLU A 29 12.05 1.23 3.81
C GLU A 29 12.72 2.16 2.79
N GLU A 30 13.11 3.37 3.21
CA GLU A 30 13.80 4.35 2.36
C GLU A 30 15.16 3.82 1.91
N ARG A 31 15.95 3.26 2.84
CA ARG A 31 17.23 2.62 2.50
C ARG A 31 17.07 1.45 1.55
N SER A 32 16.00 0.65 1.71
CA SER A 32 15.69 -0.46 0.79
C SER A 32 15.43 0.03 -0.62
N VAL A 33 14.68 1.12 -0.79
CA VAL A 33 14.40 1.73 -2.10
C VAL A 33 15.70 2.17 -2.77
N GLU A 34 16.60 2.85 -2.06
CA GLU A 34 17.89 3.31 -2.61
C GLU A 34 18.78 2.14 -3.03
N LEU A 35 18.94 1.14 -2.14
CA LEU A 35 19.75 -0.05 -2.43
C LEU A 35 19.16 -0.88 -3.57
N ALA A 36 17.83 -1.05 -3.59
CA ALA A 36 17.14 -1.76 -4.67
C ALA A 36 17.39 -1.07 -6.03
N ARG A 37 17.31 0.26 -6.10
CA ARG A 37 17.62 1.01 -7.34
C ARG A 37 19.03 0.73 -7.84
N ALA A 38 20.02 0.77 -6.96
CA ALA A 38 21.40 0.49 -7.30
C ALA A 38 21.59 -0.97 -7.81
N VAL A 39 20.94 -1.93 -7.15
CA VAL A 39 20.96 -3.35 -7.57
C VAL A 39 20.27 -3.52 -8.92
N HIS A 40 19.10 -2.88 -9.13
CA HIS A 40 18.34 -2.96 -10.39
C HIS A 40 19.20 -2.44 -11.57
N GLN A 41 19.87 -1.32 -11.39
CA GLN A 41 20.75 -0.76 -12.42
C GLN A 41 21.94 -1.69 -12.72
N ARG A 42 22.62 -2.19 -11.67
CA ARG A 42 23.79 -3.07 -11.81
C ARG A 42 23.47 -4.39 -12.48
N LEU A 43 22.34 -5.00 -12.12
CA LEU A 43 21.92 -6.31 -12.62
C LEU A 43 21.01 -6.23 -13.86
N ARG A 44 20.69 -5.02 -14.34
CA ARG A 44 19.76 -4.80 -15.46
C ARG A 44 18.42 -5.53 -15.24
N VAL A 45 17.87 -5.39 -14.03
CA VAL A 45 16.59 -6.04 -13.66
C VAL A 45 15.48 -5.55 -14.59
N PRO A 46 14.62 -6.45 -15.12
CA PRO A 46 13.48 -6.06 -15.93
C PRO A 46 12.59 -5.02 -15.23
N SER A 47 12.01 -4.10 -16.01
CA SER A 47 11.30 -2.93 -15.47
C SER A 47 10.10 -3.31 -14.60
N ASP A 48 9.34 -4.34 -14.98
CA ASP A 48 8.20 -4.87 -14.20
C ASP A 48 8.64 -5.39 -12.82
N CYS A 49 9.75 -6.13 -12.77
CA CYS A 49 10.35 -6.59 -11.52
C CYS A 49 10.87 -5.43 -10.67
N ALA A 50 11.56 -4.48 -11.30
CA ALA A 50 12.13 -3.33 -10.60
C ALA A 50 11.05 -2.42 -10.02
N GLU A 51 10.00 -2.08 -10.81
CA GLU A 51 8.90 -1.23 -10.36
C GLU A 51 8.15 -1.87 -9.18
N LEU A 52 7.82 -3.15 -9.25
CA LEU A 52 7.14 -3.85 -8.17
C LEU A 52 7.98 -3.88 -6.90
N ALA A 53 9.26 -4.21 -7.02
CA ALA A 53 10.17 -4.28 -5.88
C ALA A 53 10.31 -2.94 -5.17
N LEU A 54 10.36 -1.81 -5.91
CA LEU A 54 10.41 -0.47 -5.31
C LEU A 54 9.12 -0.12 -4.56
N VAL A 55 7.96 -0.50 -5.09
CA VAL A 55 6.66 -0.29 -4.40
C VAL A 55 6.62 -1.10 -3.10
N VAL A 56 7.01 -2.38 -3.14
CA VAL A 56 7.02 -3.24 -1.95
C VAL A 56 8.04 -2.73 -0.93
N ALA A 57 9.25 -2.37 -1.36
CA ALA A 57 10.28 -1.80 -0.47
C ALA A 57 9.77 -0.54 0.27
N ALA A 58 9.07 0.35 -0.44
CA ALA A 58 8.57 1.60 0.15
C ALA A 58 7.35 1.41 1.06
N GLU A 59 6.47 0.47 0.74
CA GLU A 59 5.12 0.46 1.32
C GLU A 59 4.75 -0.82 2.09
N HIS A 60 5.59 -1.86 2.11
CA HIS A 60 5.24 -3.12 2.81
C HIS A 60 4.90 -2.89 4.28
N GLY A 61 5.64 -2.04 4.97
CA GLY A 61 5.35 -1.69 6.37
C GLY A 61 3.98 -1.03 6.55
N ASN A 62 3.56 -0.16 5.62
CA ASN A 62 2.23 0.46 5.63
C ASN A 62 1.13 -0.56 5.27
N ILE A 63 1.40 -1.48 4.35
CA ILE A 63 0.48 -2.56 3.98
C ILE A 63 0.26 -3.50 5.18
N HIS A 64 1.31 -3.93 5.87
CA HIS A 64 1.21 -4.79 7.04
C HIS A 64 0.40 -4.14 8.17
N ARG A 65 0.57 -2.85 8.37
CA ARG A 65 -0.15 -2.06 9.39
C ARG A 65 -1.53 -1.58 8.94
N SER A 66 -1.99 -1.95 7.74
CA SER A 66 -3.27 -1.45 7.21
C SER A 66 -4.51 -1.81 8.03
N PRO A 67 -4.59 -2.88 8.82
CA PRO A 67 -5.66 -3.02 9.79
C PRO A 67 -5.60 -1.89 10.82
N GLY A 68 -6.65 -1.07 10.88
CA GLY A 68 -6.77 0.03 11.84
C GLY A 68 -6.27 1.39 11.37
N ILE A 69 -5.79 1.54 10.12
CA ILE A 69 -5.48 2.86 9.56
C ILE A 69 -6.75 3.61 9.13
N THR A 70 -6.66 4.95 9.10
CA THR A 70 -7.79 5.81 8.72
C THR A 70 -8.13 5.70 7.22
N PRO A 71 -9.39 5.99 6.80
CA PRO A 71 -9.76 6.01 5.37
C PRO A 71 -8.84 6.88 4.52
N ALA A 72 -8.44 8.04 5.03
CA ALA A 72 -7.50 8.93 4.33
C ALA A 72 -6.10 8.32 4.21
N ALA A 73 -5.65 7.52 5.19
CA ALA A 73 -4.38 6.81 5.10
C ALA A 73 -4.45 5.67 4.08
N VAL A 74 -5.60 4.98 3.97
CA VAL A 74 -5.84 3.98 2.90
C VAL A 74 -5.73 4.65 1.53
N VAL A 75 -6.47 5.73 1.27
CA VAL A 75 -6.44 6.41 -0.04
C VAL A 75 -5.04 6.89 -0.39
N ARG A 76 -4.30 7.48 0.56
CA ARG A 76 -2.90 7.87 0.35
C ARG A 76 -1.99 6.69 0.04
N LEU A 77 -2.18 5.53 0.68
CA LEU A 77 -1.44 4.30 0.36
C LEU A 77 -1.71 3.87 -1.08
N LEU A 78 -2.98 3.84 -1.51
CA LEU A 78 -3.36 3.52 -2.88
C LEU A 78 -2.73 4.47 -3.91
N GLU A 79 -2.69 5.78 -3.59
CA GLU A 79 -2.05 6.80 -4.43
C GLU A 79 -0.54 6.61 -4.54
N ARG A 80 0.18 6.38 -3.42
CA ARG A 80 1.62 6.14 -3.42
C ARG A 80 2.00 4.85 -4.17
N CYS A 81 1.16 3.82 -4.08
CA CYS A 81 1.34 2.58 -4.86
C CYS A 81 0.95 2.73 -6.33
N ASP A 82 0.43 3.89 -6.77
CA ASP A 82 -0.14 4.10 -8.11
C ASP A 82 -1.24 3.07 -8.45
N ALA A 83 -2.00 2.63 -7.43
CA ALA A 83 -2.95 1.53 -7.53
C ALA A 83 -4.13 1.85 -8.46
N PHE A 84 -4.50 3.12 -8.61
CA PHE A 84 -5.57 3.55 -9.50
C PHE A 84 -5.24 3.37 -10.98
N ARG A 85 -3.98 3.50 -11.37
CA ARG A 85 -3.52 3.33 -12.75
C ARG A 85 -2.97 1.93 -13.01
N LYS A 86 -2.38 1.29 -11.99
CA LYS A 86 -1.73 -0.04 -12.09
C LYS A 86 -2.30 -1.00 -11.02
N PRO A 87 -3.61 -1.33 -11.07
CA PRO A 87 -4.26 -2.17 -10.05
C PRO A 87 -3.66 -3.57 -9.95
N GLU A 88 -3.24 -4.16 -11.08
CA GLU A 88 -2.59 -5.48 -11.12
C GLU A 88 -1.24 -5.45 -10.39
N ARG A 89 -0.43 -4.41 -10.60
CA ARG A 89 0.83 -4.24 -9.87
C ARG A 89 0.59 -4.08 -8.36
N PHE A 90 -0.49 -3.40 -7.97
CA PHE A 90 -0.85 -3.30 -6.56
C PHE A 90 -1.28 -4.65 -5.99
N ALA A 91 -2.04 -5.46 -6.73
CA ALA A 91 -2.39 -6.82 -6.31
C ALA A 91 -1.15 -7.70 -6.12
N ASP A 92 -0.15 -7.59 -7.00
CA ASP A 92 1.14 -8.26 -6.89
C ASP A 92 1.96 -7.76 -5.67
N ALA A 93 1.89 -6.46 -5.36
CA ALA A 93 2.54 -5.91 -4.17
C ALA A 93 1.93 -6.47 -2.88
N LEU A 94 0.60 -6.57 -2.84
CA LEU A 94 -0.11 -7.20 -1.72
C LEU A 94 0.22 -8.69 -1.58
N LEU A 95 0.35 -9.41 -2.72
CA LEU A 95 0.79 -10.81 -2.72
C LEU A 95 2.22 -10.94 -2.18
N ALA A 96 3.14 -10.05 -2.56
CA ALA A 96 4.50 -10.05 -2.04
C ALA A 96 4.52 -9.83 -0.51
N CYS A 97 3.72 -8.89 0.00
CA CYS A 97 3.58 -8.65 1.44
C CYS A 97 2.95 -9.86 2.18
N GLN A 98 1.98 -10.53 1.56
CA GLN A 98 1.43 -11.77 2.11
C GLN A 98 2.50 -12.86 2.19
N CYS A 99 3.29 -13.05 1.13
CA CYS A 99 4.40 -14.01 1.12
C CYS A 99 5.45 -13.69 2.19
N ASP A 100 5.78 -12.41 2.41
CA ASP A 100 6.67 -12.01 3.50
C ASP A 100 6.11 -12.37 4.87
N ALA A 101 4.83 -12.06 5.13
CA ALA A 101 4.19 -12.35 6.40
C ALA A 101 4.09 -13.85 6.70
N GLN A 102 3.76 -14.66 5.69
CA GLN A 102 3.58 -16.11 5.78
C GLN A 102 4.86 -16.91 5.56
N GLY A 103 5.93 -16.29 5.06
CA GLY A 103 7.23 -16.92 4.83
C GLY A 103 8.06 -17.15 6.10
N ARG A 104 7.54 -16.85 7.27
CA ARG A 104 8.20 -17.03 8.57
C ARG A 104 7.77 -18.35 9.20
N LEU A 105 8.73 -19.10 9.71
CA LEU A 105 8.48 -20.42 10.34
C LEU A 105 7.35 -20.34 11.37
N GLY A 106 6.32 -21.18 11.21
CA GLY A 106 5.14 -21.24 12.06
C GLY A 106 4.06 -20.17 11.77
N LEU A 107 4.22 -19.39 10.70
CA LEU A 107 3.22 -18.39 10.27
C LEU A 107 2.64 -18.72 8.89
N GLU A 108 2.95 -19.87 8.32
CA GLU A 108 2.59 -20.27 6.96
C GLU A 108 1.07 -20.22 6.72
N ASP A 109 0.29 -20.64 7.72
CA ASP A 109 -1.17 -20.71 7.66
C ASP A 109 -1.86 -19.52 8.35
N LYS A 110 -1.09 -18.52 8.80
CA LYS A 110 -1.67 -17.36 9.48
C LYS A 110 -2.48 -16.53 8.50
N PRO A 111 -3.76 -16.21 8.81
CA PRO A 111 -4.58 -15.36 7.96
C PRO A 111 -3.91 -14.00 7.69
N TYR A 112 -3.99 -13.55 6.45
CA TYR A 112 -3.48 -12.23 6.02
C TYR A 112 -4.60 -11.41 5.36
N PRO A 113 -5.53 -10.84 6.15
CA PRO A 113 -6.72 -10.18 5.63
C PRO A 113 -6.40 -8.85 4.92
N GLN A 114 -5.21 -8.30 5.09
CA GLN A 114 -4.78 -7.04 4.49
C GLN A 114 -4.97 -7.03 2.98
N ARG A 115 -4.63 -8.15 2.32
CA ARG A 115 -4.71 -8.28 0.87
C ARG A 115 -6.14 -8.09 0.38
N ASP A 116 -7.07 -8.88 0.88
CA ASP A 116 -8.46 -8.85 0.41
C ASP A 116 -9.15 -7.53 0.79
N THR A 117 -8.86 -7.02 1.99
CA THR A 117 -9.36 -5.74 2.45
C THR A 117 -8.90 -4.60 1.54
N LEU A 118 -7.60 -4.49 1.24
CA LEU A 118 -7.07 -3.40 0.43
C LEU A 118 -7.51 -3.49 -1.04
N LEU A 119 -7.65 -4.70 -1.61
CA LEU A 119 -8.20 -4.89 -2.95
C LEU A 119 -9.66 -4.43 -3.03
N ARG A 120 -10.46 -4.78 -2.04
CA ARG A 120 -11.85 -4.34 -1.95
C ARG A 120 -11.95 -2.82 -1.79
N LEU A 121 -11.16 -2.22 -0.92
CA LEU A 121 -11.14 -0.77 -0.72
C LEU A 121 -10.64 -0.02 -1.97
N LEU A 122 -9.70 -0.60 -2.73
CA LEU A 122 -9.31 -0.07 -4.03
C LEU A 122 -10.51 -0.05 -5.00
N ALA A 123 -11.26 -1.15 -5.10
CA ALA A 123 -12.43 -1.23 -5.96
C ALA A 123 -13.49 -0.17 -5.58
N VAL A 124 -13.74 0.02 -4.28
CA VAL A 124 -14.63 1.08 -3.76
C VAL A 124 -14.14 2.47 -4.17
N ALA A 125 -12.85 2.75 -4.01
CA ALA A 125 -12.28 4.05 -4.36
C ALA A 125 -12.24 4.29 -5.88
N GLN A 126 -12.09 3.23 -6.70
CA GLN A 126 -12.16 3.30 -8.16
C GLN A 126 -13.59 3.54 -8.67
N ALA A 127 -14.61 3.11 -7.95
CA ALA A 127 -16.02 3.37 -8.30
C ALA A 127 -16.42 4.85 -8.17
N VAL A 128 -15.61 5.68 -7.52
CA VAL A 128 -15.83 7.13 -7.45
C VAL A 128 -15.65 7.75 -8.84
N SER A 129 -16.73 8.34 -9.37
CA SER A 129 -16.71 9.01 -10.66
C SER A 129 -15.87 10.29 -10.61
N THR A 130 -14.64 10.22 -11.10
CA THR A 130 -13.77 11.40 -11.20
C THR A 130 -14.33 12.46 -12.15
N LYS A 131 -15.13 12.05 -13.16
CA LYS A 131 -15.84 12.95 -14.06
C LYS A 131 -16.85 13.81 -13.32
N ASP A 132 -17.72 13.19 -12.51
CA ASP A 132 -18.76 13.92 -11.76
C ASP A 132 -18.15 14.86 -10.72
N VAL A 133 -17.03 14.45 -10.12
CA VAL A 133 -16.27 15.31 -9.20
C VAL A 133 -15.68 16.51 -9.95
N ALA A 134 -15.08 16.31 -11.14
CA ALA A 134 -14.53 17.38 -11.96
C ALA A 134 -15.61 18.35 -12.44
N GLU A 135 -16.78 17.87 -12.85
CA GLU A 135 -17.92 18.70 -13.23
C GLU A 135 -18.44 19.55 -12.06
N ARG A 136 -18.52 18.98 -10.86
CA ARG A 136 -18.88 19.77 -9.64
C ARG A 136 -17.84 20.82 -9.32
N ALA A 137 -16.55 20.50 -9.45
CA ALA A 137 -15.45 21.42 -9.25
C ALA A 137 -15.53 22.59 -10.23
N ALA A 138 -15.77 22.30 -11.52
CA ALA A 138 -15.90 23.34 -12.57
C ALA A 138 -17.07 24.29 -12.28
N ARG A 139 -18.22 23.77 -11.86
CA ARG A 139 -19.39 24.59 -11.46
C ARG A 139 -19.11 25.50 -10.27
N SER A 140 -18.18 25.12 -9.38
CA SER A 140 -17.74 25.94 -8.24
C SER A 140 -16.48 26.79 -8.54
N GLY A 141 -16.03 26.86 -9.79
CA GLY A 141 -14.88 27.65 -10.21
C GLY A 141 -13.51 27.07 -9.83
N ARG A 142 -13.46 25.86 -9.32
CA ARG A 142 -12.22 25.19 -8.90
C ARG A 142 -11.46 24.62 -10.09
N LYS A 143 -10.11 24.64 -10.03
CA LYS A 143 -9.24 24.23 -11.14
C LYS A 143 -7.98 23.50 -10.63
N GLY A 144 -7.34 22.74 -11.52
CA GLY A 144 -6.03 22.13 -11.28
C GLY A 144 -5.98 21.27 -10.02
N ALA A 145 -5.10 21.59 -9.10
CA ALA A 145 -4.86 20.84 -7.87
C ALA A 145 -6.11 20.72 -6.96
N GLU A 146 -7.02 21.69 -7.01
CA GLU A 146 -8.26 21.63 -6.22
C GLU A 146 -9.18 20.51 -6.68
N ILE A 147 -9.20 20.20 -7.98
CA ILE A 147 -9.96 19.05 -8.51
C ILE A 147 -9.36 17.75 -7.95
N GLY A 148 -8.03 17.63 -7.93
CA GLY A 148 -7.35 16.49 -7.34
C GLY A 148 -7.69 16.29 -5.86
N ALA A 149 -7.71 17.38 -5.10
CA ALA A 149 -8.10 17.36 -3.69
C ALA A 149 -9.56 16.90 -3.51
N MET A 150 -10.48 17.35 -4.34
CA MET A 150 -11.89 16.91 -4.30
C MET A 150 -12.05 15.44 -4.66
N VAL A 151 -11.27 14.93 -5.61
CA VAL A 151 -11.25 13.49 -5.95
C VAL A 151 -10.73 12.67 -4.77
N HIS A 152 -9.63 13.11 -4.16
CA HIS A 152 -9.08 12.48 -2.97
C HIS A 152 -10.12 12.42 -1.84
N GLU A 153 -10.78 13.55 -1.53
CA GLU A 153 -11.82 13.63 -0.50
C GLU A 153 -13.01 12.72 -0.79
N ALA A 154 -13.49 12.69 -2.04
CA ALA A 154 -14.58 11.80 -2.44
C ALA A 154 -14.22 10.31 -2.27
N ARG A 155 -12.99 9.92 -2.60
CA ARG A 155 -12.47 8.58 -2.37
C ARG A 155 -12.36 8.26 -0.88
N CYS A 156 -11.87 9.19 -0.07
CA CYS A 156 -11.81 9.04 1.38
C CYS A 156 -13.21 8.79 1.98
N HIS A 157 -14.21 9.54 1.51
CA HIS A 157 -15.59 9.36 1.97
C HIS A 157 -16.14 7.97 1.60
N ALA A 158 -15.97 7.53 0.35
CA ALA A 158 -16.40 6.21 -0.09
C ALA A 158 -15.73 5.08 0.69
N VAL A 159 -14.42 5.18 0.91
CA VAL A 159 -13.65 4.21 1.71
C VAL A 159 -14.14 4.22 3.18
N ALA A 160 -14.41 5.40 3.75
CA ALA A 160 -14.93 5.50 5.13
C ALA A 160 -16.28 4.79 5.29
N GLN A 161 -17.19 4.96 4.34
CA GLN A 161 -18.49 4.27 4.34
C GLN A 161 -18.32 2.75 4.26
N ALA A 162 -17.44 2.26 3.38
CA ALA A 162 -17.18 0.83 3.23
C ALA A 162 -16.56 0.23 4.51
N MET A 163 -15.61 0.93 5.14
CA MET A 163 -15.00 0.47 6.39
C MET A 163 -16.01 0.46 7.56
N ALA A 164 -16.92 1.42 7.60
CA ALA A 164 -17.99 1.45 8.61
C ALA A 164 -18.96 0.27 8.46
N LEU A 165 -19.31 -0.08 7.22
CA LEU A 165 -20.17 -1.25 6.94
C LEU A 165 -19.49 -2.56 7.35
N ASP A 166 -18.17 -2.71 7.12
CA ASP A 166 -17.42 -3.89 7.57
C ASP A 166 -17.41 -4.01 9.10
N ALA A 167 -17.18 -2.91 9.79
CA ALA A 167 -17.18 -2.89 11.24
C ALA A 167 -18.56 -3.27 11.82
N ALA A 168 -19.64 -2.83 11.18
CA ALA A 168 -21.01 -3.18 11.56
C ALA A 168 -21.33 -4.66 11.27
N ALA A 169 -20.79 -5.21 10.18
CA ALA A 169 -21.00 -6.62 9.79
C ALA A 169 -20.18 -7.61 10.64
N ASN A 170 -19.08 -7.15 11.26
CA ASN A 170 -18.20 -8.00 12.06
C ASN A 170 -17.84 -7.35 13.43
N PRO A 171 -18.82 -7.19 14.34
CA PRO A 171 -18.59 -6.51 15.61
C PRO A 171 -17.64 -7.24 16.57
N ALA A 172 -17.28 -8.50 16.26
CA ALA A 172 -16.39 -9.31 17.10
C ALA A 172 -14.88 -9.11 16.85
N ASN A 173 -14.50 -8.24 15.91
CA ASN A 173 -13.10 -7.90 15.66
C ASN A 173 -12.83 -6.41 15.94
N PRO A 174 -12.75 -5.98 17.22
CA PRO A 174 -12.20 -4.67 17.50
C PRO A 174 -10.76 -4.66 16.97
N ALA A 175 -10.42 -3.68 16.13
CA ALA A 175 -9.06 -3.47 15.67
C ALA A 175 -8.11 -3.66 16.86
N SER A 176 -7.37 -4.78 16.85
CA SER A 176 -6.47 -5.15 17.95
C SER A 176 -5.39 -4.07 18.05
N GLY A 177 -5.65 -3.07 18.87
CA GLY A 177 -4.62 -2.25 19.45
C GLY A 177 -3.73 -3.18 20.26
N GLN A 178 -2.56 -3.46 19.76
CA GLN A 178 -1.46 -3.99 20.55
C GLN A 178 -0.45 -2.85 20.75
N PRO A 179 0.04 -2.72 22.01
CA PRO A 179 1.00 -1.70 22.40
C PRO A 179 2.35 -1.82 21.71
#